data_e252b6560ebc9690d89f14ac0adbba7c
#
_entry.id   e252b6560ebc9690d89f14ac0adbba7c
#
_cell.length_a   1.000
_cell.length_b   1.000
_cell.length_c   1.000
_cell.angle_alpha   90.00
_cell.angle_beta   90.00
_cell.angle_gamma   90.00
#
_symmetry.space_group_name_H-M   'P 1'
#
loop_
_entity.id
_entity.type
_entity.pdbx_description
1 polymer ?
#
loop_
_entity_poly.entity_id
_entity_poly.type
_entity_poly.pdbx_seq_one_letter_code
_entity_poly.pdbx_strand_id
1 'polypeptide(L)'
;MGGRHIMMGYLNREDATRKDMTEDGWLKTGDLVSIDQDGFHFIVGREKDLIITAGGENIAPQTIHDAVKEKLPVISQVLLLGDKQKFVSTFLTLAVEVNPDTLEPSNKLSSAARDWCR
;
A
#
# COMPACT_ATOMS: atom_id res chain seq x y z
N MET A 1 -3.16 18.52 2.38
CA MET A 1 -3.16 18.74 3.85
C MET A 1 -2.71 20.14 4.15
N GLY A 2 -3.41 20.88 5.04
CA GLY A 2 -3.10 22.25 5.41
C GLY A 2 -3.19 22.46 6.91
N GLY A 3 -2.53 23.50 7.45
CA GLY A 3 -2.60 23.85 8.87
C GLY A 3 -1.25 24.26 9.44
N ARG A 4 -1.26 24.78 10.68
CA ARG A 4 -0.06 25.32 11.36
C ARG A 4 1.01 24.28 11.71
N HIS A 5 0.70 23.00 11.57
CA HIS A 5 1.59 21.85 11.82
C HIS A 5 2.32 21.38 10.57
N ILE A 6 2.07 22.01 9.42
CA ILE A 6 2.75 21.64 8.17
C ILE A 6 4.20 22.15 8.22
N MET A 7 5.12 21.30 7.75
CA MET A 7 6.54 21.66 7.63
C MET A 7 6.74 22.86 6.72
N MET A 8 7.83 23.60 6.90
CA MET A 8 8.21 24.72 6.02
C MET A 8 8.82 24.23 4.70
N GLY A 9 9.32 23.01 4.65
CA GLY A 9 9.93 22.40 3.47
C GLY A 9 10.95 21.32 3.83
N TYR A 10 11.53 20.71 2.80
CA TYR A 10 12.61 19.74 2.94
C TYR A 10 13.96 20.45 3.06
N LEU A 11 14.76 20.06 4.04
CA LEU A 11 16.09 20.65 4.27
C LEU A 11 16.98 20.44 3.04
N ASN A 12 17.53 21.56 2.50
CA ASN A 12 18.40 21.59 1.32
C ASN A 12 17.80 20.94 0.04
N ARG A 13 16.46 20.88 -0.06
CA ARG A 13 15.74 20.29 -1.19
C ARG A 13 14.59 21.20 -1.63
N GLU A 14 14.95 22.35 -2.22
CA GLU A 14 13.97 23.31 -2.73
C GLU A 14 13.11 22.73 -3.84
N ASP A 15 13.68 21.92 -4.72
CA ASP A 15 13.01 21.23 -5.81
C ASP A 15 11.87 20.33 -5.30
N ALA A 16 12.16 19.52 -4.28
CA ALA A 16 11.18 18.67 -3.63
C ALA A 16 10.10 19.49 -2.89
N THR A 17 10.53 20.56 -2.21
CA THR A 17 9.60 21.44 -1.49
C THR A 17 8.60 22.08 -2.46
N ARG A 18 9.05 22.67 -3.57
CA ARG A 18 8.19 23.28 -4.59
C ARG A 18 7.24 22.28 -5.26
N LYS A 19 7.67 21.03 -5.39
CA LYS A 19 6.83 19.96 -5.95
C LYS A 19 5.70 19.57 -5.01
N ASP A 20 6.01 19.39 -3.73
CA ASP A 20 5.10 18.80 -2.75
C ASP A 20 4.30 19.86 -1.97
N MET A 21 4.67 21.13 -2.06
CA MET A 21 3.93 22.25 -1.45
C MET A 21 3.31 23.14 -2.51
N THR A 22 2.08 23.58 -2.25
CA THR A 22 1.41 24.59 -3.08
C THR A 22 1.81 26.00 -2.62
N GLU A 23 1.61 27.01 -3.48
CA GLU A 23 1.85 28.42 -3.15
C GLU A 23 1.03 28.89 -1.94
N ASP A 24 -0.17 28.30 -1.74
CA ASP A 24 -1.06 28.58 -0.61
C ASP A 24 -0.66 27.85 0.69
N GLY A 25 0.50 27.17 0.71
CA GLY A 25 1.02 26.48 1.89
C GLY A 25 0.37 25.13 2.19
N TRP A 26 -0.28 24.48 1.22
CA TRP A 26 -0.77 23.10 1.37
C TRP A 26 0.31 22.08 1.01
N LEU A 27 0.42 21.05 1.84
CA LEU A 27 1.29 19.91 1.57
C LEU A 27 0.52 18.82 0.80
N LYS A 28 1.05 18.39 -0.34
CA LYS A 28 0.63 17.21 -1.08
C LYS A 28 1.29 15.99 -0.43
N THR A 29 0.51 15.15 0.22
CA THR A 29 1.04 13.94 0.90
C THR A 29 1.33 12.80 -0.06
N GLY A 30 0.74 12.83 -1.26
CA GLY A 30 0.77 11.74 -2.23
C GLY A 30 -0.12 10.57 -1.83
N ASP A 31 -0.99 10.76 -0.83
CA ASP A 31 -1.96 9.75 -0.43
C ASP A 31 -3.27 9.93 -1.20
N LEU A 32 -3.88 8.81 -1.57
CA LEU A 32 -5.22 8.75 -2.15
C LEU A 32 -6.23 8.60 -1.02
N VAL A 33 -7.24 9.42 -1.04
CA VAL A 33 -8.25 9.49 0.01
C VAL A 33 -9.64 9.32 -0.59
N SER A 34 -10.47 8.47 0.00
CA SER A 34 -11.91 8.46 -0.21
C SER A 34 -12.62 9.21 0.93
N ILE A 35 -13.75 9.82 0.61
CA ILE A 35 -14.57 10.53 1.58
C ILE A 35 -15.93 9.88 1.56
N ASP A 36 -16.45 9.48 2.73
CA ASP A 36 -17.78 8.92 2.86
C ASP A 36 -18.87 10.02 2.90
N GLN A 37 -20.14 9.59 3.03
CA GLN A 37 -21.27 10.50 3.06
C GLN A 37 -21.31 11.38 4.33
N ASP A 38 -20.65 10.93 5.40
CA ASP A 38 -20.55 11.64 6.68
C ASP A 38 -19.34 12.58 6.74
N GLY A 39 -18.49 12.60 5.68
CA GLY A 39 -17.30 13.44 5.56
C GLY A 39 -16.04 12.85 6.19
N PHE A 40 -16.03 11.57 6.57
CA PHE A 40 -14.81 10.92 7.05
C PHE A 40 -13.88 10.57 5.90
N HIS A 41 -12.60 10.76 6.15
CA HIS A 41 -11.53 10.54 5.18
C HIS A 41 -10.84 9.20 5.45
N PHE A 42 -10.79 8.34 4.42
CA PHE A 42 -10.13 7.03 4.47
C PHE A 42 -8.97 7.02 3.49
N ILE A 43 -7.77 6.67 3.96
CA ILE A 43 -6.61 6.50 3.09
C ILE A 43 -6.77 5.16 2.36
N VAL A 44 -6.87 5.21 1.04
CA VAL A 44 -7.06 4.03 0.18
C VAL A 44 -5.79 3.59 -0.53
N GLY A 45 -4.72 4.39 -0.46
CA GLY A 45 -3.44 4.05 -1.06
C GLY A 45 -2.54 5.26 -1.27
N ARG A 46 -1.52 5.06 -2.08
CA ARG A 46 -0.59 6.09 -2.50
C ARG A 46 -0.69 6.34 -4.01
N GLU A 47 -0.58 7.60 -4.42
CA GLU A 47 -0.59 7.99 -5.84
C GLU A 47 0.53 7.29 -6.63
N LYS A 48 1.74 7.20 -6.04
CA LYS A 48 2.91 6.57 -6.67
C LYS A 48 2.84 5.05 -6.78
N ASP A 49 2.01 4.43 -5.95
CA ASP A 49 1.86 2.98 -5.90
C ASP A 49 0.71 2.49 -6.79
N LEU A 50 -0.05 3.41 -7.43
CA LEU A 50 -1.07 3.04 -8.39
C LEU A 50 -0.46 2.27 -9.55
N ILE A 51 -1.04 1.12 -9.84
CA ILE A 51 -0.77 0.36 -11.05
C ILE A 51 -1.69 0.88 -12.14
N ILE A 52 -1.12 1.42 -13.21
CA ILE A 52 -1.87 1.88 -14.38
C ILE A 52 -1.69 0.84 -15.47
N THR A 53 -2.75 0.08 -15.75
CA THR A 53 -2.72 -0.96 -16.80
C THR A 53 -2.58 -0.34 -18.20
N ALA A 54 -2.21 -1.16 -19.19
CA ALA A 54 -2.17 -0.72 -20.59
C ALA A 54 -3.53 -0.25 -21.12
N GLY A 55 -4.64 -0.64 -20.48
CA GLY A 55 -6.00 -0.18 -20.76
C GLY A 55 -6.36 1.15 -20.09
N GLY A 56 -5.46 1.73 -19.27
CA GLY A 56 -5.70 2.97 -18.54
C GLY A 56 -6.49 2.79 -17.25
N GLU A 57 -6.66 1.57 -16.76
CA GLU A 57 -7.30 1.32 -15.47
C GLU A 57 -6.33 1.61 -14.33
N ASN A 58 -6.79 2.39 -13.36
CA ASN A 58 -6.06 2.71 -12.14
C ASN A 58 -6.42 1.70 -11.05
N ILE A 59 -5.45 0.92 -10.62
CA ILE A 59 -5.61 -0.11 -9.59
C ILE A 59 -4.80 0.29 -8.36
N ALA A 60 -5.46 0.41 -7.22
CA ALA A 60 -4.81 0.61 -5.93
C ALA A 60 -4.41 -0.77 -5.36
N PRO A 61 -3.11 -1.11 -5.27
CA PRO A 61 -2.67 -2.42 -4.80
C PRO A 61 -3.14 -2.76 -3.40
N GLN A 62 -3.25 -1.75 -2.53
CA GLN A 62 -3.67 -1.94 -1.15
C GLN A 62 -5.07 -2.55 -1.03
N THR A 63 -6.01 -2.11 -1.83
CA THR A 63 -7.38 -2.66 -1.84
C THR A 63 -7.42 -4.16 -2.15
N ILE A 64 -6.61 -4.59 -3.12
CA ILE A 64 -6.51 -6.02 -3.48
C ILE A 64 -5.77 -6.80 -2.39
N HIS A 65 -4.68 -6.24 -1.86
CA HIS A 65 -3.93 -6.82 -0.76
C HIS A 65 -4.82 -7.10 0.45
N ASP A 66 -5.62 -6.13 0.86
CA ASP A 66 -6.51 -6.25 2.02
C ASP A 66 -7.63 -7.27 1.77
N ALA A 67 -8.23 -7.25 0.58
CA ALA A 67 -9.24 -8.24 0.18
C ALA A 67 -8.68 -9.67 0.14
N VAL A 68 -7.46 -9.86 -0.35
CA VAL A 68 -6.80 -11.19 -0.36
C VAL A 68 -6.51 -11.66 1.05
N LYS A 69 -5.96 -10.81 1.91
CA LYS A 69 -5.64 -11.18 3.30
C LYS A 69 -6.89 -11.48 4.13
N GLU A 70 -7.98 -10.75 3.89
CA GLU A 70 -9.25 -11.02 4.56
C GLU A 70 -9.81 -12.41 4.21
N LYS A 71 -9.73 -12.79 2.93
CA LYS A 71 -10.28 -14.07 2.44
C LYS A 71 -9.34 -15.24 2.62
N LEU A 72 -8.02 -15.01 2.61
CA LEU A 72 -6.99 -16.04 2.61
C LEU A 72 -5.98 -15.81 3.74
N PRO A 73 -6.30 -16.17 4.99
CA PRO A 73 -5.42 -15.96 6.14
C PRO A 73 -4.10 -16.75 6.08
N VAL A 74 -4.01 -17.72 5.15
CA VAL A 74 -2.78 -18.45 4.83
C VAL A 74 -1.73 -17.58 4.12
N ILE A 75 -2.13 -16.45 3.56
CA ILE A 75 -1.25 -15.54 2.81
C ILE A 75 -0.60 -14.53 3.77
N SER A 76 0.73 -14.47 3.74
CA SER A 76 1.52 -13.49 4.49
C SER A 76 1.66 -12.17 3.74
N GLN A 77 2.10 -12.24 2.49
CA GLN A 77 2.32 -11.04 1.67
C GLN A 77 1.68 -11.21 0.29
N VAL A 78 1.26 -10.09 -0.27
CA VAL A 78 0.68 -9.97 -1.60
C VAL A 78 1.44 -8.88 -2.34
N LEU A 79 2.04 -9.21 -3.47
CA LEU A 79 2.72 -8.24 -4.34
C LEU A 79 2.04 -8.24 -5.69
N LEU A 80 1.48 -7.09 -6.08
CA LEU A 80 0.88 -6.91 -7.40
C LEU A 80 1.90 -6.33 -8.38
N LEU A 81 1.88 -6.84 -9.61
CA LEU A 81 2.67 -6.36 -10.73
C LEU A 81 1.74 -6.19 -11.94
N GLY A 82 1.89 -5.11 -12.68
CA GLY A 82 1.02 -4.90 -13.85
C GLY A 82 1.07 -3.49 -14.43
N ASP A 83 1.97 -2.64 -13.94
CA ASP A 83 2.11 -1.30 -14.52
C ASP A 83 2.41 -1.39 -16.02
N LYS A 84 1.59 -0.70 -16.82
CA LYS A 84 1.62 -0.70 -18.31
C LYS A 84 1.43 -2.09 -18.96
N GLN A 85 0.97 -3.10 -18.19
CA GLN A 85 0.67 -4.43 -18.71
C GLN A 85 -0.82 -4.58 -19.03
N LYS A 86 -1.17 -5.56 -19.88
CA LYS A 86 -2.57 -5.85 -20.27
C LYS A 86 -3.37 -6.45 -19.12
N PHE A 87 -2.69 -7.06 -18.13
CA PHE A 87 -3.29 -7.71 -16.97
C PHE A 87 -2.37 -7.58 -15.77
N VAL A 88 -2.96 -7.66 -14.58
CA VAL A 88 -2.24 -7.65 -13.31
C VAL A 88 -1.88 -9.08 -12.93
N SER A 89 -0.64 -9.27 -12.51
CA SER A 89 -0.13 -10.53 -11.93
C SER A 89 0.10 -10.33 -10.43
N THR A 90 -0.05 -11.41 -9.66
CA THR A 90 0.12 -11.36 -8.21
C THR A 90 1.09 -12.41 -7.75
N PHE A 91 2.09 -12.01 -6.96
CA PHE A 91 2.92 -12.92 -6.18
C PHE A 91 2.37 -13.00 -4.76
N LEU A 92 2.25 -14.22 -4.27
CA LEU A 92 1.75 -14.51 -2.93
C LEU A 92 2.81 -15.27 -2.14
N THR A 93 3.00 -14.90 -0.88
CA THR A 93 3.81 -15.69 0.05
C THR A 93 2.92 -16.30 1.13
N LEU A 94 3.23 -17.51 1.51
CA LEU A 94 2.50 -18.21 2.58
C LEU A 94 2.97 -17.73 3.96
N ALA A 95 2.08 -17.78 4.94
CA ALA A 95 2.42 -17.53 6.32
C ALA A 95 3.17 -18.73 6.91
N VAL A 96 4.43 -18.52 7.27
CA VAL A 96 5.32 -19.54 7.84
C VAL A 96 5.66 -19.23 9.30
N GLU A 97 6.12 -20.25 10.03
CA GLU A 97 6.67 -20.07 11.36
C GLU A 97 8.01 -19.30 11.25
N VAL A 98 8.24 -18.37 12.16
CA VAL A 98 9.48 -17.60 12.24
C VAL A 98 10.26 -18.07 13.45
N ASN A 99 11.56 -18.31 13.29
CA ASN A 99 12.43 -18.63 14.40
C ASN A 99 12.53 -17.42 15.34
N PRO A 100 12.19 -17.54 16.64
CA PRO A 100 12.17 -16.42 17.56
C PRO A 100 13.57 -15.82 17.82
N ASP A 101 14.62 -16.61 17.66
CA ASP A 101 16.00 -16.17 17.96
C ASP A 101 16.68 -15.50 16.76
N THR A 102 16.46 -16.02 15.54
CA THR A 102 17.11 -15.51 14.31
C THR A 102 16.21 -14.62 13.47
N LEU A 103 14.90 -14.60 13.75
CA LEU A 103 13.88 -13.94 12.95
C LEU A 103 13.79 -14.41 11.49
N GLU A 104 14.40 -15.56 11.18
CA GLU A 104 14.35 -16.15 9.86
C GLU A 104 13.07 -16.97 9.65
N PRO A 105 12.47 -16.91 8.44
CA PRO A 105 11.33 -17.72 8.10
C PRO A 105 11.72 -19.20 8.01
N SER A 106 10.92 -20.05 8.61
CA SER A 106 11.10 -21.51 8.52
C SER A 106 10.40 -22.10 7.28
N ASN A 107 10.68 -23.36 6.97
CA ASN A 107 9.99 -24.11 5.92
C ASN A 107 8.65 -24.71 6.37
N LYS A 108 8.15 -24.32 7.55
CA LYS A 108 6.87 -24.83 8.11
C LYS A 108 5.82 -23.73 8.04
N LEU A 109 4.64 -24.10 7.57
CA LEU A 109 3.47 -23.21 7.62
C LEU A 109 3.14 -22.85 9.08
N SER A 110 2.69 -21.63 9.30
CA SER A 110 2.15 -21.19 10.59
C SER A 110 0.95 -22.06 11.00
N SER A 111 0.63 -22.09 12.29
CA SER A 111 -0.52 -22.88 12.79
C SER A 111 -1.83 -22.45 12.10
N ALA A 112 -2.08 -21.16 11.97
CA ALA A 112 -3.25 -20.62 11.29
C ALA A 112 -3.30 -21.03 9.80
N ALA A 113 -2.16 -21.03 9.10
CA ALA A 113 -2.09 -21.46 7.71
C ALA A 113 -2.35 -22.94 7.54
N ARG A 114 -1.84 -23.79 8.45
CA ARG A 114 -2.12 -25.24 8.46
C ARG A 114 -3.60 -25.56 8.70
N ASP A 115 -4.23 -24.85 9.62
CA ASP A 115 -5.64 -25.07 9.96
C ASP A 115 -6.56 -24.66 8.82
N TRP A 116 -6.21 -23.61 8.08
CA TRP A 116 -6.95 -23.18 6.91
C TRP A 116 -6.84 -24.15 5.72
N CYS A 117 -5.71 -24.87 5.57
CA CYS A 117 -5.48 -25.84 4.49
C CYS A 117 -6.13 -27.21 4.74
N ARG A 118 -6.78 -27.46 5.88
CA ARG A 118 -7.50 -28.71 6.22
C ARG A 118 -8.97 -28.64 5.84
#